data_1ca5bd9f2257191f554f1de59f762483
#
_entry.id   1ca5bd9f2257191f554f1de59f762483
#
_cell.length_a   1.000
_cell.length_b   1.000
_cell.length_c   1.000
_cell.angle_alpha   90.00
_cell.angle_beta   90.00
_cell.angle_gamma   90.00
#
_symmetry.space_group_name_H-M   'P 1'
#
loop_
_entity.id
_entity.type
_entity.pdbx_description
1 polymer ?
#
loop_
_entity_poly.entity_id
_entity_poly.type
_entity_poly.pdbx_seq_one_letter_code
_entity_poly.pdbx_strand_id
1 'polypeptide(L)'
;MKTNRLTAIVLATLALGACQKDNLLNPDSDLSGRLILEAEGMNGAKLAIDGNASHWASGDEVWINGHAYTVDLSESGQATVDVNGDNIEAPLQGVYPNSIYSSRSSNNVTVALPTSYTYATCTDGGNTRQNLQSPMMAYAADGNKLVFKHLTAAVTVEITNDFGIDLQVTSITVSSNLYKLNGSRTFDITNIVHDATAADTALAATDGEKTVTMNCNSTPLIVASGQTKQVQVPVLPVGLRNKFTITVNAKNPADADMTYTFTKTQASAHSLLRAYIGYAPAKFGGQFKIADGTYVRVAPGNLQYQASTGTWRFAKHQYDVIGAANSNISSSYSGWIDLFGYGTSGYSTYYPYKSSTTNSDYIAQNLTGSYVEADWGYHNAILNGGNTTHQWRALTKNNWSGLNTYGRPTKATVSGVKGFLFFCEGYTHPSGLSALYHYGSAASGNFAENVIDADDWAKMEVAGAIFLPITGQRNGTTVDYFDSDERGYYWSTTNYNTTMSYSIKFTNDALDYGLTSSKYLGMAVRLVRAD
;
A
#
# COMPACT_ATOMS: atom_id res chain seq x y z
N MET A 1 19.05 23.11 -52.61
CA MET A 1 17.64 22.69 -52.65
C MET A 1 17.35 21.91 -51.38
N LYS A 2 16.69 22.56 -50.44
CA LYS A 2 16.25 21.94 -49.17
C LYS A 2 14.74 21.69 -49.28
N THR A 3 14.33 20.45 -49.27
CA THR A 3 12.94 20.04 -49.25
C THR A 3 12.53 19.81 -47.80
N ASN A 4 11.75 20.74 -47.27
CA ASN A 4 11.02 20.60 -46.00
C ASN A 4 9.90 19.59 -46.21
N ARG A 5 9.91 18.51 -45.41
CA ARG A 5 8.73 17.66 -45.22
C ARG A 5 7.96 18.18 -44.01
N LEU A 6 6.84 18.83 -44.23
CA LEU A 6 5.81 19.07 -43.24
C LEU A 6 5.18 17.72 -42.88
N THR A 7 5.33 17.33 -41.62
CA THR A 7 4.57 16.24 -41.07
C THR A 7 3.25 16.84 -40.56
N ALA A 8 2.16 16.56 -41.26
CA ALA A 8 0.82 16.93 -40.81
C ALA A 8 0.44 16.06 -39.59
N ILE A 9 0.32 16.68 -38.44
CA ILE A 9 -0.32 16.09 -37.26
C ILE A 9 -1.81 16.13 -37.51
N VAL A 10 -2.41 15.00 -37.82
CA VAL A 10 -3.85 14.82 -37.82
C VAL A 10 -4.32 14.80 -36.36
N LEU A 11 -4.85 15.91 -35.90
CA LEU A 11 -5.62 15.96 -34.67
C LEU A 11 -6.92 15.20 -34.93
N ALA A 12 -6.99 13.93 -34.52
CA ALA A 12 -8.24 13.22 -34.40
C ALA A 12 -8.98 13.81 -33.19
N THR A 13 -9.83 14.79 -33.44
CA THR A 13 -10.89 15.17 -32.51
C THR A 13 -11.85 13.99 -32.43
N LEU A 14 -11.62 13.11 -31.46
CA LEU A 14 -12.67 12.20 -30.99
C LEU A 14 -13.74 13.08 -30.35
N ALA A 15 -14.76 13.39 -31.15
CA ALA A 15 -16.03 13.79 -30.62
C ALA A 15 -16.51 12.65 -29.73
N LEU A 16 -16.38 12.83 -28.41
CA LEU A 16 -17.15 12.10 -27.43
C LEU A 16 -18.60 12.50 -27.68
N GLY A 17 -19.22 11.84 -28.65
CA GLY A 17 -20.65 11.77 -28.74
C GLY A 17 -21.12 11.14 -27.44
N ALA A 18 -21.61 11.97 -26.53
CA ALA A 18 -22.57 11.49 -25.57
C ALA A 18 -23.62 10.74 -26.38
N CYS A 19 -23.59 9.41 -26.35
CA CYS A 19 -24.73 8.61 -26.71
C CYS A 19 -25.80 8.86 -25.65
N GLN A 20 -26.38 10.06 -25.64
CA GLN A 20 -27.78 10.19 -25.38
C GLN A 20 -28.46 9.49 -26.57
N LYS A 21 -28.63 8.17 -26.49
CA LYS A 21 -29.78 7.59 -27.14
C LYS A 21 -30.96 8.16 -26.37
N ASP A 22 -31.55 9.21 -26.92
CA ASP A 22 -32.97 9.46 -26.76
C ASP A 22 -33.70 8.22 -27.35
N ASN A 23 -33.71 7.13 -26.59
CA ASN A 23 -34.81 6.21 -26.70
C ASN A 23 -35.98 6.98 -26.10
N LEU A 24 -36.73 7.63 -26.99
CA LEU A 24 -38.14 7.89 -26.77
C LEU A 24 -38.71 6.52 -26.39
N LEU A 25 -38.68 6.21 -25.10
CA LEU A 25 -39.42 5.10 -24.54
C LEU A 25 -40.87 5.36 -24.93
N ASN A 26 -41.43 4.44 -25.69
CA ASN A 26 -42.83 4.39 -25.98
C ASN A 26 -43.57 4.63 -24.66
N PRO A 27 -44.42 5.66 -24.51
CA PRO A 27 -45.08 5.97 -23.25
C PRO A 27 -45.99 4.84 -22.73
N ASP A 28 -46.13 3.75 -23.47
CA ASP A 28 -46.96 2.61 -23.15
C ASP A 28 -46.22 1.35 -22.61
N SER A 29 -44.93 1.39 -22.35
CA SER A 29 -44.28 0.32 -21.61
C SER A 29 -44.50 0.53 -20.12
N ASP A 30 -45.26 -0.33 -19.51
CA ASP A 30 -45.74 -0.47 -18.14
C ASP A 30 -44.70 -0.11 -17.05
N LEU A 31 -44.44 1.20 -16.86
CA LEU A 31 -43.70 1.77 -15.74
C LEU A 31 -44.67 2.21 -14.61
N SER A 32 -45.92 1.76 -14.64
CA SER A 32 -46.88 1.98 -13.57
C SER A 32 -46.32 1.36 -12.28
N GLY A 33 -45.94 2.18 -11.31
CA GLY A 33 -45.41 1.73 -10.05
C GLY A 33 -43.88 1.62 -9.98
N ARG A 34 -43.12 2.12 -10.97
CA ARG A 34 -41.63 2.20 -10.89
C ARG A 34 -41.11 3.63 -10.96
N LEU A 35 -40.14 3.93 -10.10
CA LEU A 35 -39.39 5.16 -10.16
C LEU A 35 -38.00 4.90 -10.77
N ILE A 36 -37.56 5.83 -11.62
CA ILE A 36 -36.24 5.81 -12.24
C ILE A 36 -35.26 6.58 -11.34
N LEU A 37 -34.10 5.96 -11.07
CA LEU A 37 -33.05 6.58 -10.28
C LEU A 37 -31.84 6.90 -11.15
N GLU A 38 -31.35 8.11 -11.04
CA GLU A 38 -30.07 8.55 -11.60
C GLU A 38 -29.19 9.11 -10.49
N ALA A 39 -27.89 9.12 -10.69
CA ALA A 39 -26.95 9.75 -9.78
C ALA A 39 -26.05 10.73 -10.53
N GLU A 40 -25.79 11.91 -9.94
CA GLU A 40 -24.79 12.83 -10.48
C GLU A 40 -23.39 12.22 -10.39
N GLY A 41 -22.50 12.58 -11.36
CA GLY A 41 -21.08 12.26 -11.26
C GLY A 41 -20.35 13.14 -10.24
N MET A 42 -19.25 12.66 -9.70
CA MET A 42 -18.32 13.47 -8.92
C MET A 42 -17.35 14.23 -9.84
N ASN A 43 -17.14 15.51 -9.58
CA ASN A 43 -16.18 16.34 -10.30
C ASN A 43 -14.80 16.28 -9.62
N GLY A 44 -13.73 15.93 -10.34
CA GLY A 44 -12.39 15.85 -9.75
C GLY A 44 -11.29 16.27 -10.69
N ALA A 45 -10.31 16.98 -10.17
CA ALA A 45 -9.08 17.28 -10.88
C ALA A 45 -8.16 16.05 -10.83
N LYS A 46 -7.88 15.49 -12.01
CA LYS A 46 -6.83 14.50 -12.31
C LYS A 46 -7.00 13.08 -11.80
N LEU A 47 -7.11 12.24 -12.77
CA LEU A 47 -7.00 10.78 -12.87
C LEU A 47 -8.30 10.01 -12.60
N ALA A 48 -8.77 9.51 -13.72
CA ALA A 48 -9.84 8.58 -13.83
C ALA A 48 -9.51 7.29 -13.06
N ILE A 49 -10.19 7.09 -11.95
CA ILE A 49 -10.71 5.75 -11.70
C ILE A 49 -11.92 5.71 -12.62
N ASP A 50 -11.78 5.13 -13.75
CA ASP A 50 -12.77 4.76 -14.75
C ASP A 50 -14.04 5.64 -14.77
N GLY A 51 -13.84 6.95 -15.04
CA GLY A 51 -14.87 7.96 -15.13
C GLY A 51 -15.49 8.39 -13.79
N ASN A 52 -15.72 9.66 -13.62
CA ASN A 52 -16.39 10.29 -12.45
C ASN A 52 -17.89 9.91 -12.35
N ALA A 53 -18.33 8.83 -12.98
CA ALA A 53 -19.71 8.41 -13.00
C ALA A 53 -20.06 7.64 -11.72
N SER A 54 -21.12 8.02 -11.08
CA SER A 54 -21.73 7.25 -10.00
C SER A 54 -22.63 6.17 -10.60
N HIS A 55 -22.43 4.93 -10.17
CA HIS A 55 -23.21 3.79 -10.63
C HIS A 55 -24.00 3.20 -9.47
N TRP A 56 -25.25 2.83 -9.73
CA TRP A 56 -26.06 2.03 -8.82
C TRP A 56 -25.62 0.58 -8.85
N ALA A 57 -25.74 -0.09 -7.71
CA ALA A 57 -25.59 -1.55 -7.61
C ALA A 57 -26.94 -2.19 -7.30
N SER A 58 -27.16 -3.38 -7.84
CA SER A 58 -28.35 -4.16 -7.46
C SER A 58 -28.27 -4.49 -5.96
N GLY A 59 -29.36 -4.24 -5.24
CA GLY A 59 -29.42 -4.40 -3.80
C GLY A 59 -29.08 -3.15 -3.00
N ASP A 60 -28.72 -2.03 -3.65
CA ASP A 60 -28.63 -0.73 -2.95
C ASP A 60 -29.99 -0.39 -2.34
N GLU A 61 -29.98 0.24 -1.16
CA GLU A 61 -31.22 0.64 -0.48
C GLU A 61 -31.35 2.16 -0.46
N VAL A 62 -32.52 2.66 -0.89
CA VAL A 62 -32.87 4.08 -0.89
C VAL A 62 -34.10 4.32 -0.03
N TRP A 63 -34.11 5.46 0.67
CA TRP A 63 -35.32 5.98 1.30
C TRP A 63 -36.04 6.92 0.31
N ILE A 64 -37.36 6.71 0.11
CA ILE A 64 -38.18 7.60 -0.72
C ILE A 64 -39.51 7.86 -0.01
N ASN A 65 -39.85 9.11 0.26
CA ASN A 65 -41.11 9.60 0.82
C ASN A 65 -41.64 8.82 2.04
N GLY A 66 -40.80 8.25 2.87
CA GLY A 66 -41.19 7.51 4.09
C GLY A 66 -40.94 6.02 4.04
N HIS A 67 -40.56 5.46 2.92
CA HIS A 67 -40.37 4.03 2.71
C HIS A 67 -38.94 3.73 2.26
N ALA A 68 -38.46 2.53 2.61
CA ALA A 68 -37.18 1.99 2.12
C ALA A 68 -37.44 1.07 0.92
N TYR A 69 -36.65 1.26 -0.14
CA TYR A 69 -36.73 0.47 -1.37
C TYR A 69 -35.37 -0.09 -1.75
N THR A 70 -35.40 -1.28 -2.33
CA THR A 70 -34.20 -1.92 -2.94
C THR A 70 -34.11 -1.52 -4.41
N VAL A 71 -32.91 -1.17 -4.85
CA VAL A 71 -32.65 -0.78 -6.24
C VAL A 71 -32.51 -2.03 -7.11
N ASP A 72 -33.29 -2.07 -8.18
CA ASP A 72 -33.19 -3.03 -9.26
C ASP A 72 -32.43 -2.42 -10.44
N LEU A 73 -31.58 -3.21 -11.08
CA LEU A 73 -30.90 -2.83 -12.32
C LEU A 73 -31.50 -3.61 -13.50
N SER A 74 -31.90 -2.89 -14.55
CA SER A 74 -32.26 -3.50 -15.82
C SER A 74 -31.02 -4.08 -16.53
N GLU A 75 -31.24 -4.92 -17.56
CA GLU A 75 -30.16 -5.42 -18.43
C GLU A 75 -29.37 -4.30 -19.12
N SER A 76 -29.97 -3.12 -19.31
CA SER A 76 -29.30 -1.92 -19.83
C SER A 76 -28.58 -1.10 -18.78
N GLY A 77 -28.59 -1.50 -17.49
CA GLY A 77 -27.98 -0.79 -16.37
C GLY A 77 -28.84 0.36 -15.83
N GLN A 78 -30.10 0.52 -16.23
CA GLN A 78 -31.00 1.51 -15.66
C GLN A 78 -31.42 1.10 -14.25
N ALA A 79 -31.21 1.98 -13.28
CA ALA A 79 -31.65 1.79 -11.91
C ALA A 79 -33.12 2.19 -11.72
N THR A 80 -33.89 1.33 -11.07
CA THR A 80 -35.31 1.56 -10.74
C THR A 80 -35.62 1.03 -9.35
N VAL A 81 -36.69 1.53 -8.75
CA VAL A 81 -37.31 0.91 -7.55
C VAL A 81 -38.78 0.65 -7.84
N ASP A 82 -39.29 -0.46 -7.31
CA ASP A 82 -40.71 -0.81 -7.38
C ASP A 82 -41.45 -0.18 -6.20
N VAL A 83 -42.38 0.72 -6.49
CA VAL A 83 -43.21 1.42 -5.49
C VAL A 83 -44.67 0.95 -5.54
N ASN A 84 -44.95 -0.18 -6.20
CA ASN A 84 -46.29 -0.74 -6.29
C ASN A 84 -46.84 -1.07 -4.89
N GLY A 85 -48.03 -0.58 -4.61
CA GLY A 85 -48.72 -0.79 -3.32
C GLY A 85 -48.47 0.34 -2.30
N ASP A 86 -47.53 1.22 -2.52
CA ASP A 86 -47.30 2.41 -1.69
C ASP A 86 -47.91 3.65 -2.39
N ASN A 87 -48.60 4.49 -1.64
CA ASN A 87 -49.09 5.77 -2.14
C ASN A 87 -47.92 6.80 -2.20
N ILE A 88 -47.06 6.63 -3.16
CA ILE A 88 -45.94 7.56 -3.38
C ILE A 88 -46.39 8.65 -4.35
N GLU A 89 -46.58 9.86 -3.82
CA GLU A 89 -46.99 11.04 -4.58
C GLU A 89 -45.89 12.10 -4.61
N ALA A 90 -45.86 12.89 -5.69
CA ALA A 90 -44.98 14.04 -5.78
C ALA A 90 -45.35 15.12 -4.72
N PRO A 91 -44.39 15.90 -4.21
CA PRO A 91 -42.98 15.86 -4.59
C PRO A 91 -42.24 14.65 -4.06
N LEU A 92 -41.39 14.08 -4.91
CA LEU A 92 -40.56 12.94 -4.53
C LEU A 92 -39.29 13.42 -3.82
N GLN A 93 -38.93 12.75 -2.75
CA GLN A 93 -37.72 13.01 -1.95
C GLN A 93 -37.00 11.70 -1.67
N GLY A 94 -35.72 11.63 -2.01
CA GLY A 94 -34.92 10.44 -1.84
C GLY A 94 -33.66 10.67 -1.03
N VAL A 95 -33.22 9.66 -0.26
CA VAL A 95 -31.96 9.61 0.47
C VAL A 95 -31.25 8.27 0.19
N TYR A 96 -29.97 8.32 -0.09
CA TYR A 96 -29.11 7.16 -0.29
C TYR A 96 -27.80 7.27 0.51
N PRO A 97 -27.32 6.18 1.10
CA PRO A 97 -28.05 4.96 1.38
C PRO A 97 -29.20 5.19 2.39
N ASN A 98 -30.21 4.34 2.36
CA ASN A 98 -31.35 4.43 3.30
C ASN A 98 -30.91 4.55 4.78
N SER A 99 -29.85 3.86 5.15
CA SER A 99 -29.31 3.81 6.52
C SER A 99 -28.90 5.14 7.11
N ILE A 100 -28.64 6.18 6.30
CA ILE A 100 -28.25 7.52 6.80
C ILE A 100 -29.46 8.42 7.09
N TYR A 101 -30.66 8.08 6.62
CA TYR A 101 -31.85 8.88 6.88
C TYR A 101 -32.17 8.90 8.38
N SER A 102 -32.39 10.09 8.92
CA SER A 102 -32.71 10.28 10.33
C SER A 102 -34.11 10.86 10.56
N SER A 103 -34.43 11.98 9.92
CA SER A 103 -35.72 12.64 10.08
C SER A 103 -35.99 13.64 8.98
N ARG A 104 -37.27 14.05 8.88
CA ARG A 104 -37.74 15.05 7.92
C ARG A 104 -38.67 16.07 8.57
N SER A 105 -38.54 17.33 8.19
CA SER A 105 -39.48 18.40 8.51
C SER A 105 -39.66 19.28 7.27
N SER A 106 -40.81 19.12 6.58
CA SER A 106 -41.07 19.78 5.29
C SER A 106 -39.99 19.41 4.24
N ASN A 107 -39.29 20.42 3.72
CA ASN A 107 -38.18 20.23 2.75
C ASN A 107 -36.83 19.99 3.42
N ASN A 108 -36.76 20.07 4.74
CA ASN A 108 -35.54 19.82 5.49
C ASN A 108 -35.43 18.32 5.85
N VAL A 109 -34.41 17.67 5.31
CA VAL A 109 -34.10 16.25 5.60
C VAL A 109 -32.81 16.20 6.40
N THR A 110 -32.84 15.51 7.53
CA THR A 110 -31.68 15.27 8.38
C THR A 110 -31.13 13.89 8.10
N VAL A 111 -29.82 13.81 7.86
CA VAL A 111 -29.06 12.57 7.69
C VAL A 111 -27.95 12.48 8.72
N ALA A 112 -27.63 11.26 9.14
CA ALA A 112 -26.51 10.95 10.01
C ALA A 112 -25.38 10.33 9.16
N LEU A 113 -24.37 11.15 8.85
CA LEU A 113 -23.21 10.68 8.06
C LEU A 113 -22.27 9.85 8.94
N PRO A 114 -21.89 8.66 8.51
CA PRO A 114 -21.15 7.73 9.35
C PRO A 114 -19.69 8.18 9.60
N THR A 115 -19.13 7.77 10.74
CA THR A 115 -17.72 7.97 11.07
C THR A 115 -16.81 6.99 10.33
N SER A 116 -17.39 5.90 9.79
CA SER A 116 -16.65 4.89 9.04
C SER A 116 -17.48 4.29 7.92
N TYR A 117 -16.76 3.88 6.88
CA TYR A 117 -17.29 3.12 5.75
C TYR A 117 -16.59 1.76 5.68
N THR A 118 -17.23 0.78 5.04
CA THR A 118 -16.61 -0.52 4.74
C THR A 118 -16.20 -0.54 3.28
N TYR A 119 -14.94 -0.89 3.01
CA TYR A 119 -14.48 -1.13 1.65
C TYR A 119 -15.16 -2.37 1.08
N ALA A 120 -15.80 -2.20 -0.04
CA ALA A 120 -16.42 -3.26 -0.81
C ALA A 120 -16.16 -3.04 -2.30
N THR A 121 -16.28 -4.09 -3.09
CA THR A 121 -16.18 -4.03 -4.54
C THR A 121 -17.45 -4.58 -5.17
N CYS A 122 -17.80 -4.05 -6.33
CA CYS A 122 -18.81 -4.58 -7.21
C CYS A 122 -18.22 -4.84 -8.60
N THR A 123 -18.85 -5.72 -9.36
CA THR A 123 -18.45 -5.99 -10.76
C THR A 123 -19.49 -5.41 -11.67
N ASP A 124 -19.07 -4.54 -12.58
CA ASP A 124 -19.90 -3.92 -13.59
C ASP A 124 -19.22 -4.04 -14.95
N GLY A 125 -19.92 -4.61 -15.94
CA GLY A 125 -19.38 -4.81 -17.29
C GLY A 125 -18.06 -5.58 -17.34
N GLY A 126 -17.79 -6.48 -16.36
CA GLY A 126 -16.54 -7.22 -16.24
C GLY A 126 -15.41 -6.48 -15.50
N ASN A 127 -15.62 -5.24 -15.11
CA ASN A 127 -14.66 -4.44 -14.32
C ASN A 127 -15.01 -4.52 -12.83
N THR A 128 -14.00 -4.78 -11.99
CA THR A 128 -14.15 -4.69 -10.54
C THR A 128 -13.87 -3.26 -10.09
N ARG A 129 -14.86 -2.65 -9.43
CA ARG A 129 -14.80 -1.26 -8.94
C ARG A 129 -15.03 -1.21 -7.43
N GLN A 130 -14.60 -0.13 -6.79
CA GLN A 130 -15.00 0.13 -5.40
C GLN A 130 -16.51 0.42 -5.37
N ASN A 131 -17.25 -0.32 -4.55
CA ASN A 131 -18.63 0.02 -4.22
C ASN A 131 -18.62 1.10 -3.13
N LEU A 132 -18.73 2.35 -3.56
CA LEU A 132 -18.72 3.50 -2.66
C LEU A 132 -20.16 3.92 -2.37
N GLN A 133 -20.68 3.55 -1.21
CA GLN A 133 -21.98 4.03 -0.72
C GLN A 133 -21.88 5.52 -0.30
N SER A 134 -21.68 6.39 -1.31
CA SER A 134 -21.54 7.83 -1.07
C SER A 134 -22.91 8.44 -0.74
N PRO A 135 -23.07 9.17 0.37
CA PRO A 135 -24.33 9.83 0.74
C PRO A 135 -24.86 10.76 -0.33
N MET A 136 -26.11 10.57 -0.73
CA MET A 136 -26.80 11.36 -1.75
C MET A 136 -28.24 11.68 -1.34
N MET A 137 -28.79 12.76 -1.91
CA MET A 137 -30.20 13.11 -1.82
C MET A 137 -30.75 13.48 -3.19
N ALA A 138 -32.07 13.28 -3.37
CA ALA A 138 -32.78 13.65 -4.58
C ALA A 138 -34.11 14.33 -4.27
N TYR A 139 -34.53 15.24 -5.16
CA TYR A 139 -35.82 15.89 -5.13
C TYR A 139 -36.38 16.00 -6.55
N ALA A 140 -37.66 15.64 -6.69
CA ALA A 140 -38.41 15.90 -7.92
C ALA A 140 -39.80 16.47 -7.55
N ALA A 141 -40.10 17.64 -8.11
CA ALA A 141 -41.39 18.30 -7.87
C ALA A 141 -42.56 17.53 -8.48
N ASP A 142 -42.28 16.80 -9.57
CA ASP A 142 -43.24 15.99 -10.32
C ASP A 142 -42.52 14.84 -11.06
N GLY A 143 -43.28 13.97 -11.71
CA GLY A 143 -42.73 12.88 -12.51
C GLY A 143 -42.37 11.62 -11.71
N ASN A 144 -41.68 10.71 -12.38
CA ASN A 144 -41.28 9.41 -11.84
C ASN A 144 -39.74 9.20 -11.82
N LYS A 145 -38.97 10.29 -11.87
CA LYS A 145 -37.50 10.25 -11.94
C LYS A 145 -36.88 11.04 -10.80
N LEU A 146 -35.93 10.42 -10.09
CA LEU A 146 -35.12 11.04 -9.06
C LEU A 146 -33.66 11.12 -9.49
N VAL A 147 -33.08 12.32 -9.47
CA VAL A 147 -31.66 12.56 -9.71
C VAL A 147 -30.96 12.80 -8.38
N PHE A 148 -30.22 11.80 -7.92
CA PHE A 148 -29.49 11.86 -6.66
C PHE A 148 -28.22 12.68 -6.80
N LYS A 149 -28.04 13.60 -5.88
CA LYS A 149 -26.89 14.50 -5.78
C LYS A 149 -26.06 14.17 -4.55
N HIS A 150 -24.74 14.11 -4.70
CA HIS A 150 -23.83 13.81 -3.60
C HIS A 150 -23.93 14.85 -2.49
N LEU A 151 -23.92 14.41 -1.24
CA LEU A 151 -23.85 15.28 -0.04
C LEU A 151 -22.41 15.45 0.43
N THR A 152 -21.51 14.60 -0.03
CA THR A 152 -20.11 14.56 0.39
C THR A 152 -19.16 15.01 -0.71
N ALA A 153 -17.94 15.32 -0.31
CA ALA A 153 -16.75 15.21 -1.14
C ALA A 153 -16.16 13.80 -0.99
N ALA A 154 -15.16 13.47 -1.76
CA ALA A 154 -14.35 12.27 -1.55
C ALA A 154 -12.85 12.61 -1.52
N VAL A 155 -12.07 11.85 -0.76
CA VAL A 155 -10.62 11.86 -0.85
C VAL A 155 -10.18 10.56 -1.51
N THR A 156 -9.59 10.64 -2.70
CA THR A 156 -8.92 9.51 -3.33
C THR A 156 -7.54 9.34 -2.72
N VAL A 157 -7.33 8.23 -2.03
CA VAL A 157 -6.02 7.83 -1.52
C VAL A 157 -5.40 6.87 -2.52
N GLU A 158 -4.29 7.31 -3.14
CA GLU A 158 -3.51 6.48 -4.06
C GLU A 158 -2.40 5.77 -3.29
N ILE A 159 -2.53 4.46 -3.15
CA ILE A 159 -1.64 3.63 -2.36
C ILE A 159 -0.66 2.92 -3.30
N THR A 160 0.60 3.33 -3.25
CA THR A 160 1.70 2.70 -4.00
C THR A 160 2.50 1.80 -3.07
N ASN A 161 2.69 0.55 -3.46
CA ASN A 161 3.49 -0.42 -2.71
C ASN A 161 4.84 -0.66 -3.41
N ASP A 162 5.88 -0.02 -2.91
CA ASP A 162 7.27 -0.23 -3.32
C ASP A 162 8.06 -1.14 -2.37
N PHE A 163 7.40 -1.83 -1.43
CA PHE A 163 8.01 -2.96 -0.73
C PHE A 163 8.15 -4.18 -1.65
N GLY A 164 9.09 -5.07 -1.34
CA GLY A 164 9.25 -6.34 -2.06
C GLY A 164 8.13 -7.37 -1.80
N ILE A 165 7.28 -7.13 -0.81
CA ILE A 165 6.14 -7.99 -0.42
C ILE A 165 4.82 -7.34 -0.78
N ASP A 166 3.78 -8.14 -0.92
CA ASP A 166 2.41 -7.64 -1.04
C ASP A 166 1.93 -7.03 0.28
N LEU A 167 1.07 -6.02 0.20
CA LEU A 167 0.44 -5.38 1.35
C LEU A 167 -1.07 -5.59 1.33
N GLN A 168 -1.64 -6.02 2.45
CA GLN A 168 -3.07 -5.97 2.70
C GLN A 168 -3.38 -4.69 3.48
N VAL A 169 -4.06 -3.75 2.85
CA VAL A 169 -4.57 -2.55 3.53
C VAL A 169 -5.70 -2.95 4.47
N THR A 170 -5.62 -2.52 5.72
CA THR A 170 -6.61 -2.81 6.77
C THR A 170 -7.53 -1.63 7.04
N SER A 171 -7.01 -0.41 6.95
CA SER A 171 -7.81 0.80 7.07
C SER A 171 -7.16 2.02 6.41
N ILE A 172 -8.00 2.97 6.02
CA ILE A 172 -7.59 4.28 5.52
C ILE A 172 -8.37 5.32 6.32
N THR A 173 -7.66 6.20 7.04
CA THR A 173 -8.26 7.27 7.82
C THR A 173 -7.94 8.64 7.22
N VAL A 174 -8.96 9.43 6.98
CA VAL A 174 -8.87 10.84 6.61
C VAL A 174 -9.20 11.67 7.83
N SER A 175 -8.28 12.52 8.27
CA SER A 175 -8.44 13.41 9.42
C SER A 175 -8.38 14.88 9.01
N SER A 176 -9.15 15.72 9.66
CA SER A 176 -9.17 17.17 9.48
C SER A 176 -8.62 17.86 10.72
N ASN A 177 -7.80 18.89 10.55
CA ASN A 177 -7.31 19.66 11.69
C ASN A 177 -8.37 20.62 12.27
N LEU A 178 -9.35 21.05 11.46
CA LEU A 178 -10.33 22.07 11.84
C LEU A 178 -11.77 21.55 11.89
N TYR A 179 -12.23 20.90 10.82
CA TYR A 179 -13.64 20.64 10.58
C TYR A 179 -14.02 19.18 10.91
N LYS A 180 -15.27 18.98 11.31
CA LYS A 180 -15.87 17.65 11.41
C LYS A 180 -16.14 17.10 10.01
N LEU A 181 -15.84 15.84 9.77
CA LEU A 181 -15.93 15.18 8.46
C LEU A 181 -17.17 14.28 8.33
N ASN A 182 -17.96 14.17 9.40
CA ASN A 182 -19.17 13.34 9.49
C ASN A 182 -20.14 13.93 10.52
N GLY A 183 -21.20 13.17 10.88
CA GLY A 183 -22.19 13.56 11.88
C GLY A 183 -23.54 13.94 11.28
N SER A 184 -24.48 14.38 12.12
CA SER A 184 -25.82 14.74 11.69
C SER A 184 -25.86 16.06 10.95
N ARG A 185 -26.59 16.08 9.83
CA ARG A 185 -26.75 17.22 8.95
C ARG A 185 -28.18 17.35 8.47
N THR A 186 -28.67 18.58 8.45
CA THR A 186 -29.96 18.92 7.85
C THR A 186 -29.71 19.68 6.56
N PHE A 187 -30.31 19.19 5.48
CA PHE A 187 -30.24 19.78 4.15
C PHE A 187 -31.62 20.21 3.68
N ASP A 188 -31.72 21.33 3.01
CA ASP A 188 -32.88 21.62 2.19
C ASP A 188 -32.79 20.78 0.92
N ILE A 189 -33.62 19.72 0.86
CA ILE A 189 -33.58 18.73 -0.22
C ILE A 189 -33.97 19.35 -1.59
N THR A 190 -34.67 20.47 -1.60
CA THR A 190 -35.05 21.16 -2.84
C THR A 190 -33.91 22.01 -3.42
N ASN A 191 -32.89 22.29 -2.62
CA ASN A 191 -31.79 23.19 -2.99
C ASN A 191 -30.42 22.58 -2.65
N ILE A 192 -30.14 21.37 -3.13
CA ILE A 192 -28.80 20.76 -3.02
C ILE A 192 -27.92 21.34 -4.13
N VAL A 193 -27.19 22.42 -3.80
CA VAL A 193 -26.33 23.14 -4.76
C VAL A 193 -24.88 22.68 -4.70
N HIS A 194 -24.19 22.77 -5.85
CA HIS A 194 -22.77 22.48 -5.99
C HIS A 194 -21.85 23.52 -5.36
N ASP A 195 -22.37 24.74 -5.10
CA ASP A 195 -21.51 25.86 -4.76
C ASP A 195 -21.20 25.92 -3.26
N ALA A 196 -19.93 25.78 -2.99
CA ALA A 196 -19.34 25.67 -1.67
C ALA A 196 -18.87 26.99 -1.08
N THR A 197 -19.03 28.12 -1.78
CA THR A 197 -18.33 29.35 -1.40
C THR A 197 -18.92 30.07 -0.20
N ALA A 198 -20.20 29.87 0.13
CA ALA A 198 -20.84 30.52 1.26
C ALA A 198 -21.46 29.56 2.29
N ALA A 199 -21.82 28.36 1.91
CA ALA A 199 -22.56 27.40 2.73
C ALA A 199 -21.69 26.54 3.63
N ASP A 200 -20.40 26.35 3.31
CA ASP A 200 -19.51 25.42 3.98
C ASP A 200 -19.21 25.76 5.44
N THR A 201 -19.24 27.06 5.78
CA THR A 201 -19.07 27.48 7.18
C THR A 201 -20.36 27.34 8.00
N ALA A 202 -21.53 27.38 7.32
CA ALA A 202 -22.81 27.16 7.97
C ALA A 202 -23.16 25.69 8.18
N LEU A 203 -22.50 24.79 7.45
CA LEU A 203 -22.66 23.33 7.56
C LEU A 203 -21.76 22.70 8.64
N ALA A 204 -21.16 23.47 9.53
CA ALA A 204 -20.40 22.89 10.63
C ALA A 204 -21.28 21.96 11.47
N ALA A 205 -21.01 20.61 11.50
CA ALA A 205 -21.73 19.67 12.33
C ALA A 205 -21.66 20.13 13.78
N THR A 206 -22.80 20.12 14.45
CA THR A 206 -22.84 20.28 15.90
C THR A 206 -22.34 19.04 16.62
N ASP A 207 -22.47 17.87 15.99
CA ASP A 207 -21.99 16.56 16.39
C ASP A 207 -21.03 15.98 15.34
N GLY A 208 -20.48 14.79 15.60
CA GLY A 208 -19.57 14.11 14.68
C GLY A 208 -18.09 14.32 15.01
N GLU A 209 -17.24 13.68 14.19
CA GLU A 209 -15.80 13.57 14.40
C GLU A 209 -15.01 14.27 13.27
N LYS A 210 -13.77 14.64 13.60
CA LYS A 210 -12.82 15.18 12.60
C LYS A 210 -12.15 14.11 11.75
N THR A 211 -12.58 12.85 11.87
CA THR A 211 -12.00 11.70 11.20
C THR A 211 -13.07 10.87 10.52
N VAL A 212 -12.74 10.33 9.35
CA VAL A 212 -13.52 9.29 8.67
C VAL A 212 -12.59 8.14 8.33
N THR A 213 -13.02 6.91 8.62
CA THR A 213 -12.23 5.71 8.35
C THR A 213 -12.92 4.81 7.33
N MET A 214 -12.18 4.39 6.31
CA MET A 214 -12.54 3.30 5.41
C MET A 214 -11.92 2.01 5.95
N ASN A 215 -12.75 1.07 6.41
CA ASN A 215 -12.32 -0.25 6.90
C ASN A 215 -12.22 -1.24 5.75
N CYS A 216 -11.04 -1.86 5.57
CA CYS A 216 -10.73 -2.76 4.46
C CYS A 216 -10.59 -4.23 4.90
N ASN A 217 -11.16 -4.60 6.07
CA ASN A 217 -11.01 -5.96 6.61
C ASN A 217 -12.02 -6.97 6.04
N SER A 218 -13.22 -6.53 5.67
CA SER A 218 -14.28 -7.40 5.15
C SER A 218 -14.02 -7.89 3.73
N THR A 219 -13.45 -7.03 2.89
CA THR A 219 -12.99 -7.36 1.54
C THR A 219 -11.51 -7.05 1.48
N PRO A 220 -10.61 -8.04 1.33
CA PRO A 220 -9.19 -7.79 1.33
C PRO A 220 -8.77 -6.85 0.21
N LEU A 221 -8.18 -5.71 0.57
CA LEU A 221 -7.56 -4.78 -0.36
C LEU A 221 -6.07 -5.09 -0.44
N ILE A 222 -5.69 -5.93 -1.40
CA ILE A 222 -4.29 -6.30 -1.65
C ILE A 222 -3.68 -5.32 -2.64
N VAL A 223 -2.57 -4.69 -2.26
CA VAL A 223 -1.70 -3.91 -3.14
C VAL A 223 -0.44 -4.73 -3.36
N ALA A 224 -0.34 -5.38 -4.51
CA ALA A 224 0.80 -6.22 -4.82
C ALA A 224 2.10 -5.37 -4.91
N SER A 225 3.24 -6.01 -4.67
CA SER A 225 4.56 -5.37 -4.82
C SER A 225 4.69 -4.70 -6.19
N GLY A 226 5.09 -3.45 -6.22
CA GLY A 226 5.22 -2.63 -7.42
C GLY A 226 3.91 -2.10 -8.00
N GLN A 227 2.78 -2.32 -7.35
CA GLN A 227 1.49 -1.89 -7.85
C GLN A 227 0.94 -0.69 -7.07
N THR A 228 -0.02 -0.02 -7.70
CA THR A 228 -0.77 1.09 -7.13
C THR A 228 -2.26 0.77 -7.15
N LYS A 229 -2.93 1.10 -6.06
CA LYS A 229 -4.39 1.03 -5.92
C LYS A 229 -4.94 2.35 -5.43
N GLN A 230 -6.13 2.71 -5.88
CA GLN A 230 -6.82 3.92 -5.43
C GLN A 230 -8.07 3.53 -4.64
N VAL A 231 -8.32 4.28 -3.56
CA VAL A 231 -9.50 4.12 -2.71
C VAL A 231 -10.09 5.49 -2.42
N GLN A 232 -11.39 5.63 -2.60
CA GLN A 232 -12.13 6.83 -2.28
C GLN A 232 -12.74 6.73 -0.88
N VAL A 233 -12.57 7.80 -0.09
CA VAL A 233 -13.14 7.95 1.25
C VAL A 233 -14.08 9.14 1.22
N PRO A 234 -15.41 8.95 1.40
CA PRO A 234 -16.37 10.06 1.47
C PRO A 234 -16.14 10.89 2.73
N VAL A 235 -16.18 12.19 2.60
CA VAL A 235 -16.06 13.12 3.73
C VAL A 235 -17.03 14.29 3.55
N LEU A 236 -17.45 14.92 4.64
CA LEU A 236 -18.19 16.17 4.51
C LEU A 236 -17.36 17.23 3.76
N PRO A 237 -17.99 18.06 2.94
CA PRO A 237 -17.34 19.23 2.34
C PRO A 237 -16.73 20.11 3.43
N VAL A 238 -15.53 20.65 3.17
CA VAL A 238 -14.83 21.54 4.09
C VAL A 238 -14.28 22.76 3.37
N GLY A 239 -14.35 23.90 4.05
CA GLY A 239 -13.90 25.18 3.53
C GLY A 239 -12.38 25.32 3.46
N LEU A 240 -11.94 26.48 2.99
CA LEU A 240 -10.53 26.89 2.95
C LEU A 240 -9.89 26.84 4.34
N ARG A 241 -8.58 26.62 4.41
CA ARG A 241 -7.74 26.51 5.62
C ARG A 241 -7.71 25.13 6.28
N ASN A 242 -8.38 24.12 5.75
CA ASN A 242 -8.30 22.78 6.29
C ASN A 242 -7.04 22.06 5.81
N LYS A 243 -6.35 21.39 6.73
CA LYS A 243 -5.28 20.43 6.41
C LYS A 243 -5.77 19.03 6.70
N PHE A 244 -5.62 18.17 5.74
CA PHE A 244 -5.91 16.75 5.91
C PHE A 244 -4.67 15.97 6.33
N THR A 245 -4.87 15.01 7.20
CA THR A 245 -3.90 13.96 7.50
C THR A 245 -4.47 12.65 6.99
N ILE A 246 -3.69 11.95 6.19
CA ILE A 246 -4.03 10.62 5.69
C ILE A 246 -3.20 9.61 6.46
N THR A 247 -3.88 8.61 7.04
CA THR A 247 -3.23 7.45 7.65
C THR A 247 -3.71 6.19 6.95
N VAL A 248 -2.78 5.39 6.46
CA VAL A 248 -3.06 4.09 5.84
C VAL A 248 -2.38 3.01 6.67
N ASN A 249 -3.16 2.08 7.20
CA ASN A 249 -2.65 0.91 7.90
C ASN A 249 -2.67 -0.30 6.97
N ALA A 250 -1.59 -1.02 6.93
CA ALA A 250 -1.43 -2.22 6.13
C ALA A 250 -0.67 -3.29 6.90
N LYS A 251 -0.74 -4.54 6.43
CA LYS A 251 0.01 -5.67 6.97
C LYS A 251 0.47 -6.58 5.84
N ASN A 252 1.41 -7.47 6.14
CA ASN A 252 1.72 -8.58 5.26
C ASN A 252 0.53 -9.57 5.26
N PRO A 253 -0.02 -9.97 4.10
CA PRO A 253 -1.14 -10.91 4.05
C PRO A 253 -0.81 -12.31 4.59
N ALA A 254 0.45 -12.71 4.58
CA ALA A 254 0.92 -14.02 5.08
C ALA A 254 1.47 -13.97 6.52
N ASP A 255 1.64 -12.76 7.10
CA ASP A 255 2.12 -12.58 8.48
C ASP A 255 1.46 -11.32 9.07
N ALA A 256 0.38 -11.53 9.83
CA ALA A 256 -0.44 -10.44 10.36
C ALA A 256 0.30 -9.55 11.38
N ASP A 257 1.41 -10.03 11.92
CA ASP A 257 2.22 -9.27 12.87
C ASP A 257 3.18 -8.29 12.18
N MET A 258 3.45 -8.48 10.88
CA MET A 258 4.22 -7.53 10.07
C MET A 258 3.30 -6.40 9.61
N THR A 259 3.24 -5.33 10.39
CA THR A 259 2.34 -4.19 10.16
C THR A 259 3.10 -2.94 9.75
N TYR A 260 2.45 -2.11 8.92
CA TYR A 260 3.02 -0.90 8.36
C TYR A 260 1.99 0.23 8.43
N THR A 261 2.39 1.42 8.89
CA THR A 261 1.52 2.59 8.97
C THR A 261 2.14 3.77 8.22
N PHE A 262 1.49 4.19 7.16
CA PHE A 262 1.80 5.44 6.48
C PHE A 262 0.97 6.57 7.08
N THR A 263 1.60 7.69 7.42
CA THR A 263 0.90 8.91 7.87
C THR A 263 1.53 10.14 7.23
N LYS A 264 0.69 10.98 6.63
CA LYS A 264 1.12 12.24 6.04
C LYS A 264 0.07 13.33 6.21
N THR A 265 0.50 14.46 6.78
CA THR A 265 -0.30 15.69 6.82
C THR A 265 0.05 16.55 5.60
N GLN A 266 -0.97 17.09 4.93
CA GLN A 266 -0.76 17.98 3.80
C GLN A 266 -0.07 19.28 4.25
N ALA A 267 0.90 19.74 3.48
CA ALA A 267 1.65 20.96 3.77
C ALA A 267 0.75 22.21 3.64
N SER A 268 -0.09 22.23 2.61
CA SER A 268 -1.00 23.33 2.31
C SER A 268 -2.43 23.05 2.78
N ALA A 269 -3.16 24.10 3.09
CA ALA A 269 -4.59 23.99 3.36
C ALA A 269 -5.38 23.88 2.04
N HIS A 270 -6.43 23.07 2.06
CA HIS A 270 -7.30 22.81 0.91
C HIS A 270 -8.76 22.89 1.34
N SER A 271 -9.64 23.23 0.39
CA SER A 271 -11.07 23.01 0.48
C SER A 271 -11.44 21.75 -0.27
N LEU A 272 -12.47 21.05 0.20
CA LEU A 272 -13.14 19.98 -0.53
C LEU A 272 -14.61 20.37 -0.68
N LEU A 273 -15.04 20.60 -1.90
CA LEU A 273 -16.40 20.99 -2.22
C LEU A 273 -17.29 19.76 -2.37
N ARG A 274 -18.60 19.93 -2.24
CA ARG A 274 -19.59 18.88 -2.51
C ARG A 274 -19.40 18.32 -3.94
N ALA A 275 -19.47 17.01 -4.07
CA ALA A 275 -19.24 16.29 -5.33
C ALA A 275 -17.84 16.48 -5.96
N TYR A 276 -16.85 16.96 -5.18
CA TYR A 276 -15.46 17.05 -5.62
C TYR A 276 -14.60 15.93 -5.01
N ILE A 277 -13.56 15.55 -5.75
CA ILE A 277 -12.59 14.54 -5.33
C ILE A 277 -11.25 15.23 -5.06
N GLY A 278 -10.76 15.10 -3.83
CA GLY A 278 -9.38 15.42 -3.45
C GLY A 278 -8.47 14.24 -3.72
N TYR A 279 -7.16 14.48 -3.86
CA TYR A 279 -6.16 13.46 -4.14
C TYR A 279 -5.07 13.45 -3.08
N ALA A 280 -4.71 12.27 -2.58
CA ALA A 280 -3.69 12.07 -1.57
C ALA A 280 -2.84 10.82 -1.86
N PRO A 281 -1.55 10.98 -2.22
CA PRO A 281 -0.67 9.84 -2.41
C PRO A 281 -0.18 9.28 -1.06
N ALA A 282 -0.19 7.95 -0.94
CA ALA A 282 0.38 7.17 0.15
C ALA A 282 1.36 6.15 -0.43
N LYS A 283 2.65 6.28 -0.12
CA LYS A 283 3.70 5.42 -0.65
C LYS A 283 4.36 4.63 0.47
N PHE A 284 4.42 3.32 0.31
CA PHE A 284 5.10 2.38 1.20
C PHE A 284 6.40 1.91 0.58
N GLY A 285 7.51 2.08 1.30
CA GLY A 285 8.82 1.62 0.88
C GLY A 285 9.43 2.43 -0.27
N GLY A 286 10.37 1.80 -0.98
CA GLY A 286 11.05 2.42 -2.11
C GLY A 286 11.93 1.44 -2.87
N GLN A 287 12.29 1.83 -4.08
CA GLN A 287 13.18 1.08 -4.94
C GLN A 287 14.62 1.50 -4.71
N PHE A 288 15.52 0.52 -4.65
CA PHE A 288 16.94 0.72 -4.43
C PHE A 288 17.70 0.58 -5.75
N LYS A 289 18.38 1.63 -6.15
CA LYS A 289 19.24 1.62 -7.32
C LYS A 289 20.48 0.77 -7.04
N ILE A 290 20.77 -0.21 -7.90
CA ILE A 290 21.95 -1.10 -7.80
C ILE A 290 22.90 -0.97 -9.00
N ALA A 291 22.42 -0.37 -10.09
CA ALA A 291 23.20 0.04 -11.25
C ALA A 291 22.40 1.10 -12.02
N ASP A 292 23.01 1.72 -13.05
CA ASP A 292 22.29 2.66 -13.89
C ASP A 292 21.10 1.99 -14.57
N GLY A 293 19.90 2.57 -14.34
CA GLY A 293 18.64 2.04 -14.85
C GLY A 293 18.18 0.71 -14.22
N THR A 294 18.86 0.22 -13.17
CA THR A 294 18.52 -1.06 -12.54
C THR A 294 18.14 -0.85 -11.07
N TYR A 295 16.93 -1.25 -10.74
CA TYR A 295 16.34 -1.09 -9.42
C TYR A 295 15.90 -2.43 -8.85
N VAL A 296 15.82 -2.52 -7.53
CA VAL A 296 15.33 -3.68 -6.80
C VAL A 296 14.50 -3.24 -5.59
N ARG A 297 13.58 -4.10 -5.17
CA ARG A 297 12.92 -4.02 -3.87
C ARG A 297 13.59 -4.98 -2.91
N VAL A 298 13.98 -4.48 -1.74
CA VAL A 298 14.71 -5.27 -0.74
C VAL A 298 13.71 -5.97 0.16
N ALA A 299 14.03 -7.18 0.59
CA ALA A 299 13.25 -7.96 1.52
C ALA A 299 13.04 -7.23 2.86
N PRO A 300 11.88 -7.44 3.54
CA PRO A 300 11.53 -6.76 4.78
C PRO A 300 12.35 -7.22 6.00
N GLY A 301 13.23 -8.18 5.84
CA GLY A 301 14.09 -8.72 6.89
C GLY A 301 15.14 -9.69 6.35
N ASN A 302 16.06 -10.13 7.20
CA ASN A 302 17.00 -11.19 6.86
C ASN A 302 16.25 -12.51 6.63
N LEU A 303 16.77 -13.32 5.74
CA LEU A 303 16.23 -14.66 5.48
C LEU A 303 16.42 -15.54 6.72
N GLN A 304 15.41 -16.34 7.06
CA GLN A 304 15.42 -17.30 8.16
C GLN A 304 14.93 -18.66 7.67
N TYR A 305 15.46 -19.72 8.29
CA TYR A 305 15.10 -21.10 7.98
C TYR A 305 14.81 -21.91 9.26
N GLN A 306 13.76 -22.73 9.21
CA GLN A 306 13.42 -23.70 10.25
C GLN A 306 13.63 -25.13 9.73
N ALA A 307 14.61 -25.84 10.28
CA ALA A 307 15.02 -27.14 9.74
C ALA A 307 13.98 -28.24 9.92
N SER A 308 13.26 -28.26 11.05
CA SER A 308 12.25 -29.29 11.35
C SER A 308 11.06 -29.32 10.39
N THR A 309 10.76 -28.19 9.76
CA THR A 309 9.63 -28.04 8.82
C THR A 309 10.08 -27.77 7.39
N GLY A 310 11.35 -27.45 7.17
CA GLY A 310 11.87 -27.03 5.89
C GLY A 310 11.36 -25.63 5.46
N THR A 311 10.91 -24.81 6.40
CA THR A 311 10.24 -23.53 6.11
C THR A 311 11.23 -22.38 6.04
N TRP A 312 11.05 -21.53 5.02
CA TRP A 312 11.76 -20.27 4.83
C TRP A 312 10.83 -19.09 5.08
N ARG A 313 11.35 -18.05 5.76
CA ARG A 313 10.65 -16.78 5.95
C ARG A 313 11.63 -15.60 5.99
N PHE A 314 11.13 -14.40 5.89
CA PHE A 314 11.86 -13.22 6.34
C PHE A 314 11.68 -13.00 7.84
N ALA A 315 12.70 -12.46 8.50
CA ALA A 315 12.60 -11.92 9.84
C ALA A 315 11.45 -10.89 9.92
N LYS A 316 10.79 -10.85 11.07
CA LYS A 316 9.61 -9.98 11.27
C LYS A 316 9.98 -8.50 11.21
N HIS A 317 11.12 -8.14 11.80
CA HIS A 317 11.69 -6.80 11.74
C HIS A 317 13.06 -6.83 11.08
N GLN A 318 13.45 -5.75 10.43
CA GLN A 318 14.75 -5.67 9.76
C GLN A 318 15.93 -5.74 10.73
N TYR A 319 15.70 -5.40 12.00
CA TYR A 319 16.70 -5.46 13.07
C TYR A 319 16.73 -6.80 13.82
N ASP A 320 15.86 -7.76 13.49
CA ASP A 320 15.88 -9.07 14.13
C ASP A 320 17.12 -9.88 13.70
N VAL A 321 17.81 -10.46 14.68
CA VAL A 321 18.93 -11.37 14.50
C VAL A 321 18.73 -12.61 15.39
N ILE A 322 19.00 -13.78 14.87
CA ILE A 322 18.81 -15.05 15.61
C ILE A 322 19.92 -15.26 16.63
N GLY A 323 21.09 -14.87 16.32
CA GLY A 323 22.17 -14.89 17.24
C GLY A 323 22.71 -16.27 17.60
N ALA A 324 22.98 -16.55 18.90
CA ALA A 324 23.62 -17.77 19.39
C ALA A 324 22.88 -19.06 18.97
N ALA A 325 21.57 -18.97 18.72
CA ALA A 325 20.78 -20.14 18.28
C ALA A 325 21.18 -20.67 16.88
N ASN A 326 21.94 -19.89 16.09
CA ASN A 326 22.57 -20.37 14.86
C ASN A 326 23.58 -21.51 15.06
N SER A 327 23.99 -21.81 16.30
CA SER A 327 24.77 -22.99 16.63
C SER A 327 24.05 -24.33 16.39
N ASN A 328 22.71 -24.28 16.22
CA ASN A 328 21.90 -25.48 15.99
C ASN A 328 21.93 -25.90 14.52
N ILE A 329 22.73 -26.95 14.24
CA ILE A 329 22.96 -27.53 12.90
C ILE A 329 22.19 -28.82 12.67
N SER A 330 21.13 -29.09 13.42
CA SER A 330 20.32 -30.32 13.34
C SER A 330 19.17 -30.15 12.33
N SER A 331 18.90 -31.21 11.57
CA SER A 331 17.72 -31.30 10.69
C SER A 331 16.39 -31.30 11.44
N SER A 332 16.39 -31.59 12.74
CA SER A 332 15.19 -31.61 13.61
C SER A 332 15.03 -30.32 14.43
N TYR A 333 15.91 -29.33 14.27
CA TYR A 333 15.81 -28.09 15.03
C TYR A 333 14.53 -27.33 14.69
N SER A 334 13.71 -27.08 15.70
CA SER A 334 12.42 -26.40 15.57
C SER A 334 12.47 -24.87 15.73
N GLY A 335 13.61 -24.32 16.10
CA GLY A 335 13.87 -22.89 16.08
C GLY A 335 14.30 -22.39 14.70
N TRP A 336 14.57 -21.10 14.60
CA TRP A 336 15.01 -20.45 13.38
C TRP A 336 16.54 -20.26 13.37
N ILE A 337 17.13 -20.30 12.17
CA ILE A 337 18.53 -19.92 11.90
C ILE A 337 18.55 -18.89 10.77
N ASP A 338 19.52 -17.99 10.75
CA ASP A 338 19.70 -16.93 9.74
C ASP A 338 21.15 -16.79 9.23
N LEU A 339 22.03 -17.72 9.63
CA LEU A 339 23.42 -17.79 9.15
C LEU A 339 23.63 -19.06 8.33
N PHE A 340 23.86 -18.92 7.03
CA PHE A 340 23.89 -20.00 6.04
C PHE A 340 25.27 -20.16 5.40
N GLY A 341 25.71 -21.39 5.13
CA GLY A 341 26.83 -21.66 4.24
C GLY A 341 26.51 -21.22 2.80
N TYR A 342 27.51 -20.98 1.98
CA TYR A 342 27.33 -20.47 0.63
C TYR A 342 26.53 -21.44 -0.26
N GLY A 343 25.39 -20.97 -0.78
CA GLY A 343 24.52 -21.78 -1.65
C GLY A 343 23.77 -22.91 -0.96
N THR A 344 23.64 -22.88 0.37
CA THR A 344 22.89 -23.90 1.12
C THR A 344 21.39 -23.63 1.11
N SER A 345 20.79 -23.63 -0.09
CA SER A 345 19.36 -23.42 -0.31
C SER A 345 18.50 -24.70 -0.12
N GLY A 346 19.11 -25.86 0.04
CA GLY A 346 18.46 -27.16 -0.07
C GLY A 346 18.67 -27.84 -1.43
N TYR A 347 19.08 -27.09 -2.44
CA TYR A 347 19.40 -27.62 -3.77
C TYR A 347 20.52 -28.67 -3.70
N SER A 348 20.36 -29.80 -4.38
CA SER A 348 21.36 -30.89 -4.46
C SER A 348 21.87 -31.34 -3.11
N THR A 349 21.01 -31.36 -2.06
CA THR A 349 21.36 -31.78 -0.69
C THR A 349 22.26 -30.84 0.12
N TYR A 350 22.49 -29.62 -0.38
CA TYR A 350 23.17 -28.57 0.39
C TYR A 350 22.18 -27.87 1.34
N TYR A 351 21.96 -28.48 2.50
CA TYR A 351 20.95 -28.02 3.46
C TYR A 351 21.42 -26.86 4.34
N PRO A 352 20.53 -25.88 4.65
CA PRO A 352 20.89 -24.69 5.42
C PRO A 352 21.41 -24.95 6.83
N TYR A 353 20.92 -26.02 7.48
CA TYR A 353 21.34 -26.40 8.83
C TYR A 353 22.74 -27.07 8.86
N LYS A 354 23.25 -27.53 7.73
CA LYS A 354 24.60 -28.10 7.69
C LYS A 354 25.63 -26.99 7.83
N SER A 355 26.69 -27.29 8.56
CA SER A 355 27.84 -26.42 8.65
C SER A 355 29.06 -27.32 8.86
N SER A 356 30.03 -27.12 8.01
CA SER A 356 31.28 -27.89 8.08
C SER A 356 32.46 -26.91 8.16
N THR A 357 33.42 -27.25 9.01
CA THR A 357 34.74 -26.62 8.98
C THR A 357 35.60 -27.16 7.83
N THR A 358 35.12 -28.17 7.08
CA THR A 358 35.84 -28.90 6.05
C THR A 358 35.08 -29.05 4.75
N ASN A 359 34.89 -28.11 3.95
CA ASN A 359 34.84 -28.11 2.47
C ASN A 359 33.79 -28.90 1.68
N SER A 360 32.69 -29.43 2.20
CA SER A 360 31.76 -30.19 1.34
C SER A 360 30.32 -29.76 1.37
N ASP A 361 29.95 -28.84 2.24
CA ASP A 361 28.54 -28.47 2.45
C ASP A 361 28.20 -27.09 1.82
N TYR A 362 28.77 -26.78 0.65
CA TYR A 362 28.52 -25.52 -0.07
C TYR A 362 28.69 -25.69 -1.59
N ILE A 363 28.17 -24.76 -2.36
CA ILE A 363 28.31 -24.72 -3.81
C ILE A 363 29.65 -24.11 -4.22
N ALA A 364 30.36 -24.75 -5.15
CA ALA A 364 31.67 -24.26 -5.61
C ALA A 364 31.59 -23.11 -6.62
N GLN A 365 30.45 -22.92 -7.28
CA GLN A 365 30.23 -22.00 -8.41
C GLN A 365 29.49 -20.72 -8.01
N ASN A 366 29.29 -19.79 -8.95
CA ASN A 366 28.35 -18.67 -8.81
C ASN A 366 26.92 -19.19 -8.59
N LEU A 367 26.15 -18.52 -7.75
CA LEU A 367 24.71 -18.83 -7.58
C LEU A 367 23.88 -18.12 -8.68
N THR A 368 24.31 -18.26 -9.93
CA THR A 368 23.68 -17.68 -11.11
C THR A 368 23.83 -18.66 -12.30
N GLY A 369 23.09 -18.43 -13.38
CA GLY A 369 23.14 -19.27 -14.58
C GLY A 369 22.76 -20.73 -14.26
N SER A 370 23.61 -21.70 -14.55
CA SER A 370 23.34 -23.13 -14.32
C SER A 370 23.21 -23.51 -12.84
N TYR A 371 23.63 -22.66 -11.92
CA TYR A 371 23.57 -22.89 -10.47
C TYR A 371 22.63 -21.90 -9.76
N VAL A 372 21.71 -21.25 -10.51
CA VAL A 372 20.73 -20.30 -9.95
C VAL A 372 19.83 -20.97 -8.90
N GLU A 373 19.55 -22.27 -9.04
CA GLU A 373 18.80 -23.05 -8.05
C GLU A 373 19.52 -23.19 -6.70
N ALA A 374 20.79 -22.87 -6.61
CA ALA A 374 21.51 -22.81 -5.35
C ALA A 374 21.35 -21.45 -4.63
N ASP A 375 20.76 -20.45 -5.26
CA ASP A 375 20.36 -19.19 -4.61
C ASP A 375 19.15 -19.46 -3.70
N TRP A 376 19.27 -19.02 -2.45
CA TRP A 376 18.26 -19.24 -1.40
C TRP A 376 16.88 -18.72 -1.77
N GLY A 377 16.80 -17.54 -2.38
CA GLY A 377 15.55 -16.89 -2.74
C GLY A 377 14.96 -17.39 -4.05
N TYR A 378 15.82 -17.82 -4.98
CA TYR A 378 15.36 -18.39 -6.24
C TYR A 378 14.77 -19.78 -6.06
N HIS A 379 15.47 -20.63 -5.30
CA HIS A 379 15.07 -22.01 -5.09
C HIS A 379 13.81 -22.15 -4.23
N ASN A 380 13.64 -21.29 -3.24
CA ASN A 380 12.67 -21.50 -2.18
C ASN A 380 11.48 -20.53 -2.27
N ALA A 381 10.31 -21.06 -1.92
CA ALA A 381 9.14 -20.24 -1.59
C ALA A 381 9.34 -19.67 -0.18
N ILE A 382 9.29 -18.34 -0.06
CA ILE A 382 9.44 -17.63 1.21
C ILE A 382 8.05 -17.33 1.77
N LEU A 383 7.68 -17.92 2.91
CA LEU A 383 6.33 -17.95 3.45
C LEU A 383 5.68 -16.54 3.50
N ASN A 384 6.35 -15.56 4.10
CA ASN A 384 5.89 -14.17 4.19
C ASN A 384 6.48 -13.27 3.08
N GLY A 385 7.04 -13.86 2.04
CA GLY A 385 7.57 -13.21 0.84
C GLY A 385 6.78 -13.51 -0.43
N GLY A 386 5.49 -13.87 -0.31
CA GLY A 386 4.63 -14.24 -1.44
C GLY A 386 4.50 -15.74 -1.65
N ASN A 387 5.25 -16.56 -0.90
CA ASN A 387 5.17 -18.02 -0.87
C ASN A 387 5.25 -18.68 -2.27
N THR A 388 6.09 -18.12 -3.14
CA THR A 388 6.31 -18.60 -4.51
C THR A 388 7.80 -18.65 -4.78
N THR A 389 8.29 -19.71 -5.46
CA THR A 389 9.68 -19.83 -5.92
C THR A 389 9.99 -18.82 -7.01
N HIS A 390 11.28 -18.57 -7.25
CA HIS A 390 11.82 -17.71 -8.31
C HIS A 390 11.46 -16.21 -8.20
N GLN A 391 10.85 -15.78 -7.09
CA GLN A 391 10.52 -14.37 -6.86
C GLN A 391 11.66 -13.55 -6.28
N TRP A 392 12.51 -14.19 -5.50
CA TRP A 392 13.58 -13.53 -4.75
C TRP A 392 14.94 -14.02 -5.21
N ARG A 393 15.96 -13.21 -5.02
CA ARG A 393 17.36 -13.58 -5.26
C ARG A 393 18.29 -12.85 -4.32
N ALA A 394 19.46 -13.41 -4.04
CA ALA A 394 20.53 -12.71 -3.35
C ALA A 394 21.25 -11.76 -4.32
N LEU A 395 21.88 -10.72 -3.78
CA LEU A 395 22.63 -9.73 -4.55
C LEU A 395 23.98 -10.30 -5.03
N THR A 396 24.39 -9.95 -6.25
CA THR A 396 25.78 -10.15 -6.72
C THR A 396 26.73 -9.16 -6.03
N LYS A 397 28.05 -9.41 -6.11
CA LYS A 397 29.04 -8.44 -5.64
C LYS A 397 28.83 -7.04 -6.24
N ASN A 398 28.55 -6.98 -7.55
CA ASN A 398 28.34 -5.70 -8.24
C ASN A 398 27.05 -5.00 -7.78
N ASN A 399 25.99 -5.76 -7.50
CA ASN A 399 24.76 -5.20 -6.95
C ASN A 399 24.99 -4.63 -5.54
N TRP A 400 25.76 -5.30 -4.69
CA TRP A 400 26.15 -4.78 -3.38
C TRP A 400 26.99 -3.49 -3.50
N SER A 401 27.93 -3.44 -4.44
CA SER A 401 28.69 -2.22 -4.76
C SER A 401 27.76 -1.08 -5.19
N GLY A 402 26.78 -1.38 -6.04
CA GLY A 402 25.76 -0.41 -6.45
C GLY A 402 24.92 0.07 -5.28
N LEU A 403 24.42 -0.84 -4.43
CA LEU A 403 23.66 -0.49 -3.24
C LEU A 403 24.49 0.40 -2.29
N ASN A 404 25.77 0.12 -2.10
CA ASN A 404 26.68 0.98 -1.35
C ASN A 404 26.81 2.37 -1.96
N THR A 405 26.93 2.46 -3.29
CA THR A 405 27.14 3.72 -4.01
C THR A 405 25.88 4.61 -3.98
N TYR A 406 24.71 4.03 -4.26
CA TYR A 406 23.47 4.78 -4.41
C TYR A 406 22.61 4.83 -3.14
N GLY A 407 22.74 3.83 -2.26
CA GLY A 407 21.93 3.65 -1.07
C GLY A 407 22.35 4.50 0.13
N ARG A 408 23.42 5.27 0.02
CA ARG A 408 23.88 6.21 1.07
C ARG A 408 24.00 5.56 2.47
N PRO A 409 24.86 4.55 2.65
CA PRO A 409 24.96 3.79 3.89
C PRO A 409 25.32 4.70 5.09
N THR A 410 24.62 4.49 6.19
CA THR A 410 24.74 5.29 7.41
C THR A 410 24.71 4.37 8.63
N LYS A 411 25.66 4.52 9.56
CA LYS A 411 25.69 3.72 10.79
C LYS A 411 24.55 4.10 11.72
N ALA A 412 23.92 3.11 12.34
CA ALA A 412 22.85 3.33 13.30
C ALA A 412 22.71 2.17 14.29
N THR A 413 22.04 2.45 15.40
CA THR A 413 21.49 1.46 16.32
C THR A 413 19.97 1.54 16.22
N VAL A 414 19.32 0.50 15.68
CA VAL A 414 17.87 0.43 15.51
C VAL A 414 17.31 -0.57 16.51
N SER A 415 16.40 -0.15 17.37
CA SER A 415 15.81 -0.98 18.44
C SER A 415 16.87 -1.75 19.26
N GLY A 416 17.99 -1.08 19.55
CA GLY A 416 19.11 -1.66 20.30
C GLY A 416 20.09 -2.51 19.48
N VAL A 417 19.85 -2.74 18.20
CA VAL A 417 20.70 -3.54 17.31
C VAL A 417 21.54 -2.62 16.41
N LYS A 418 22.85 -2.80 16.40
CA LYS A 418 23.78 -2.06 15.56
C LYS A 418 23.72 -2.55 14.12
N GLY A 419 23.90 -1.64 13.14
CA GLY A 419 23.87 -1.96 11.73
C GLY A 419 23.98 -0.77 10.82
N PHE A 420 23.71 -0.97 9.56
CA PHE A 420 23.73 0.06 8.53
C PHE A 420 22.35 0.30 7.96
N LEU A 421 21.98 1.58 7.91
CA LEU A 421 20.85 2.08 7.13
C LEU A 421 21.27 2.23 5.67
N PHE A 422 20.33 1.94 4.75
CA PHE A 422 20.40 2.33 3.35
C PHE A 422 19.07 2.96 2.95
N PHE A 423 19.11 3.86 1.99
CA PHE A 423 17.95 4.66 1.61
C PHE A 423 17.65 4.47 0.12
N CYS A 424 16.36 4.34 -0.19
CA CYS A 424 15.88 4.25 -1.57
C CYS A 424 16.13 5.55 -2.35
N GLU A 425 15.99 5.49 -3.65
CA GLU A 425 15.99 6.69 -4.48
C GLU A 425 14.79 7.57 -4.11
N GLY A 426 15.04 8.88 -3.96
CA GLY A 426 14.01 9.83 -3.55
C GLY A 426 13.58 9.75 -2.08
N TYR A 427 14.32 9.00 -1.23
CA TYR A 427 14.04 8.97 0.20
C TYR A 427 13.94 10.37 0.82
N THR A 428 12.87 10.59 1.55
CA THR A 428 12.68 11.79 2.37
C THR A 428 12.56 11.38 3.83
N HIS A 429 13.45 11.92 4.66
CA HIS A 429 13.43 11.62 6.09
C HIS A 429 12.10 12.07 6.71
N PRO A 430 11.40 11.21 7.47
CA PRO A 430 10.12 11.55 8.06
C PRO A 430 10.20 12.79 8.96
N SER A 431 9.24 13.67 8.84
CA SER A 431 9.19 14.89 9.66
C SER A 431 8.95 14.55 11.13
N GLY A 432 9.63 15.27 12.01
CA GLY A 432 9.55 15.08 13.46
C GLY A 432 10.55 14.08 14.02
N LEU A 433 11.29 13.36 13.16
CA LEU A 433 12.41 12.53 13.60
C LEU A 433 13.69 13.34 13.70
N SER A 434 14.62 12.87 14.54
CA SER A 434 15.96 13.45 14.66
C SER A 434 16.74 13.32 13.35
N ALA A 435 17.45 14.35 12.95
CA ALA A 435 18.30 14.30 11.78
C ALA A 435 19.42 13.25 11.97
N LEU A 436 19.74 12.54 10.90
CA LEU A 436 20.79 11.53 10.93
C LEU A 436 22.18 12.16 10.85
N TYR A 437 23.05 11.78 11.76
CA TYR A 437 24.48 12.12 11.71
C TYR A 437 25.18 11.29 10.63
N HIS A 438 26.14 11.89 9.95
CA HIS A 438 26.97 11.25 8.91
C HIS A 438 26.16 10.54 7.81
N TYR A 439 25.03 11.13 7.45
CA TYR A 439 24.13 10.61 6.41
C TYR A 439 24.86 10.35 5.10
N GLY A 440 24.83 9.10 4.64
CA GLY A 440 25.51 8.67 3.40
C GLY A 440 27.02 8.46 3.53
N SER A 441 27.58 8.40 4.75
CA SER A 441 29.00 8.18 4.98
C SER A 441 29.25 6.96 5.87
N ALA A 442 29.41 5.78 5.27
CA ALA A 442 29.70 4.54 5.98
C ALA A 442 31.04 4.57 6.75
N ALA A 443 31.99 5.39 6.31
CA ALA A 443 33.32 5.50 6.93
C ALA A 443 33.36 6.46 8.13
N SER A 444 32.32 7.28 8.32
CA SER A 444 32.30 8.31 9.36
C SER A 444 31.37 7.95 10.51
N GLY A 445 31.65 8.49 11.68
CA GLY A 445 30.83 8.31 12.88
C GLY A 445 30.88 6.90 13.45
N ASN A 446 29.99 6.64 14.40
CA ASN A 446 29.81 5.35 15.06
C ASN A 446 28.32 4.98 15.19
N PHE A 447 28.03 3.75 15.60
CA PHE A 447 26.65 3.24 15.70
C PHE A 447 25.81 3.93 16.79
N ALA A 448 26.44 4.56 17.79
CA ALA A 448 25.75 5.22 18.90
C ALA A 448 25.27 6.64 18.58
N GLU A 449 25.70 7.22 17.45
CA GLU A 449 25.30 8.58 17.06
C GLU A 449 23.88 8.64 16.48
N ASN A 450 23.41 7.56 15.85
CA ASN A 450 22.06 7.43 15.33
C ASN A 450 21.34 6.31 16.10
N VAL A 451 20.70 6.66 17.21
CA VAL A 451 19.88 5.72 17.99
C VAL A 451 18.42 5.94 17.62
N ILE A 452 17.80 4.90 17.06
CA ILE A 452 16.47 4.92 16.48
C ILE A 452 15.64 3.86 17.20
N ASP A 453 14.56 4.26 17.85
CA ASP A 453 13.64 3.31 18.46
C ASP A 453 12.77 2.60 17.43
N ALA A 454 11.95 1.63 17.86
CA ALA A 454 11.11 0.85 16.96
C ALA A 454 10.03 1.69 16.25
N ASP A 455 9.48 2.69 16.92
CA ASP A 455 8.41 3.54 16.37
C ASP A 455 8.96 4.50 15.31
N ASP A 456 10.13 5.07 15.54
CA ASP A 456 10.81 5.93 14.58
C ASP A 456 11.34 5.13 13.38
N TRP A 457 11.84 3.90 13.66
CA TRP A 457 12.22 2.97 12.61
C TRP A 457 11.05 2.62 11.68
N ALA A 458 9.88 2.31 12.24
CA ALA A 458 8.69 2.00 11.45
C ALA A 458 8.32 3.11 10.46
N LYS A 459 8.48 4.38 10.86
CA LYS A 459 8.27 5.55 9.97
C LYS A 459 9.33 5.62 8.86
N MET A 460 10.59 5.36 9.21
CA MET A 460 11.71 5.37 8.26
C MET A 460 11.60 4.22 7.25
N GLU A 461 11.21 3.04 7.70
CA GLU A 461 10.99 1.86 6.86
C GLU A 461 9.88 2.13 5.83
N VAL A 462 8.75 2.66 6.26
CA VAL A 462 7.65 3.05 5.36
C VAL A 462 8.10 4.14 4.39
N ALA A 463 8.98 5.05 4.78
CA ALA A 463 9.55 6.06 3.90
C ALA A 463 10.60 5.51 2.90
N GLY A 464 10.98 4.23 3.00
CA GLY A 464 11.92 3.55 2.10
C GLY A 464 13.36 3.47 2.60
N ALA A 465 13.58 3.45 3.91
CA ALA A 465 14.84 3.02 4.49
C ALA A 465 14.87 1.48 4.63
N ILE A 466 16.05 0.89 4.51
CA ILE A 466 16.32 -0.49 4.94
C ILE A 466 17.43 -0.52 5.98
N PHE A 467 17.39 -1.53 6.85
CA PHE A 467 18.40 -1.75 7.87
C PHE A 467 19.02 -3.14 7.71
N LEU A 468 20.34 -3.18 7.69
CA LEU A 468 21.13 -4.39 7.68
C LEU A 468 21.83 -4.54 9.04
N PRO A 469 21.33 -5.39 9.94
CA PRO A 469 21.90 -5.58 11.27
C PRO A 469 23.27 -6.25 11.22
N ILE A 470 24.07 -6.02 12.25
CA ILE A 470 25.27 -6.78 12.54
C ILE A 470 24.84 -8.16 13.03
N THR A 471 25.19 -9.20 12.26
CA THR A 471 24.73 -10.59 12.46
C THR A 471 25.79 -11.51 13.04
N GLY A 472 27.06 -11.09 13.04
CA GLY A 472 28.17 -12.02 13.29
C GLY A 472 28.34 -13.02 12.14
N GLN A 473 29.03 -14.13 12.42
CA GLN A 473 29.17 -15.27 11.52
C GLN A 473 29.15 -16.59 12.31
N ARG A 474 28.92 -17.70 11.64
CA ARG A 474 28.99 -19.05 12.22
C ARG A 474 30.15 -19.84 11.61
N ASN A 475 30.92 -20.51 12.44
CA ASN A 475 31.96 -21.47 12.04
C ASN A 475 31.70 -22.80 12.72
N GLY A 476 31.22 -23.80 11.99
CA GLY A 476 30.71 -25.03 12.57
C GLY A 476 29.52 -24.75 13.49
N THR A 477 29.64 -25.10 14.76
CA THR A 477 28.67 -24.80 15.84
C THR A 477 29.01 -23.53 16.62
N THR A 478 30.16 -22.91 16.36
CA THR A 478 30.55 -21.67 17.01
C THR A 478 29.96 -20.49 16.30
N VAL A 479 29.21 -19.67 17.02
CA VAL A 479 28.67 -18.41 16.54
C VAL A 479 29.50 -17.27 17.15
N ASP A 480 30.22 -16.59 16.30
CA ASP A 480 31.01 -15.43 16.70
C ASP A 480 30.15 -14.17 16.66
N TYR A 481 29.67 -13.76 17.82
CA TYR A 481 29.26 -12.38 18.05
C TYR A 481 30.53 -11.62 18.43
N PHE A 482 31.01 -10.83 17.53
CA PHE A 482 32.18 -10.01 17.82
C PHE A 482 31.77 -8.83 18.67
N ASP A 483 31.63 -9.04 19.98
CA ASP A 483 31.26 -8.01 20.95
C ASP A 483 32.20 -6.79 20.91
N SER A 484 33.48 -7.01 20.60
CA SER A 484 34.47 -5.92 20.55
C SER A 484 34.61 -5.28 19.17
N ASP A 485 34.42 -6.04 18.08
CA ASP A 485 34.69 -5.57 16.71
C ASP A 485 33.42 -5.28 15.89
N GLU A 486 32.25 -5.59 16.42
CA GLU A 486 30.93 -5.28 15.85
C GLU A 486 30.87 -5.58 14.34
N ARG A 487 30.92 -6.87 13.97
CA ARG A 487 31.00 -7.29 12.57
C ARG A 487 29.72 -7.96 12.10
N GLY A 488 29.19 -7.50 10.96
CA GLY A 488 28.13 -8.18 10.22
C GLY A 488 28.64 -8.72 8.89
N TYR A 489 28.11 -9.85 8.45
CA TYR A 489 28.49 -10.49 7.19
C TYR A 489 27.26 -10.91 6.39
N TYR A 490 27.28 -10.59 5.10
CA TYR A 490 26.22 -10.96 4.16
C TYR A 490 26.82 -11.61 2.92
N TRP A 491 26.22 -12.70 2.46
CA TRP A 491 26.64 -13.34 1.21
C TRP A 491 26.29 -12.51 -0.01
N SER A 492 27.16 -12.57 -1.03
CA SER A 492 26.82 -12.29 -2.42
C SER A 492 26.67 -13.59 -3.20
N THR A 493 26.03 -13.56 -4.37
CA THR A 493 25.96 -14.74 -5.26
C THR A 493 27.23 -14.95 -6.06
N THR A 494 28.21 -14.04 -5.97
CA THR A 494 29.41 -14.05 -6.81
C THR A 494 30.50 -14.89 -6.18
N ASN A 495 30.89 -15.93 -6.86
CA ASN A 495 32.01 -16.79 -6.51
C ASN A 495 33.35 -16.07 -6.69
N TYR A 496 34.34 -16.36 -5.82
CA TYR A 496 35.74 -15.96 -6.03
C TYR A 496 36.58 -17.12 -6.58
N ASN A 497 36.50 -18.28 -5.92
CA ASN A 497 37.12 -19.52 -6.35
C ASN A 497 36.34 -20.73 -5.81
N THR A 498 36.89 -21.95 -5.90
CA THR A 498 36.19 -23.18 -5.46
C THR A 498 35.84 -23.18 -3.98
N THR A 499 36.62 -22.53 -3.11
CA THR A 499 36.48 -22.56 -1.64
C THR A 499 36.07 -21.21 -1.03
N MET A 500 36.15 -20.11 -1.78
CA MET A 500 35.85 -18.75 -1.30
C MET A 500 34.82 -18.06 -2.19
N SER A 501 34.01 -17.21 -1.62
CA SER A 501 33.04 -16.36 -2.30
C SER A 501 33.12 -14.93 -1.79
N TYR A 502 32.65 -13.97 -2.61
CA TYR A 502 32.54 -12.60 -2.16
C TYR A 502 31.42 -12.47 -1.10
N SER A 503 31.73 -11.70 -0.08
CA SER A 503 30.80 -11.31 0.99
C SER A 503 30.93 -9.81 1.26
N ILE A 504 29.92 -9.28 1.93
CA ILE A 504 29.93 -7.90 2.43
C ILE A 504 30.21 -7.96 3.93
N LYS A 505 31.17 -7.17 4.37
CA LYS A 505 31.53 -7.06 5.78
C LYS A 505 31.22 -5.65 6.29
N PHE A 506 30.53 -5.58 7.38
CA PHE A 506 30.28 -4.36 8.15
C PHE A 506 31.16 -4.34 9.38
N THR A 507 31.80 -3.21 9.63
CA THR A 507 32.52 -2.94 10.88
C THR A 507 32.25 -1.52 11.33
N ASN A 508 32.71 -1.20 12.55
CA ASN A 508 32.69 0.19 13.01
C ASN A 508 33.55 1.12 12.13
N ASP A 509 34.50 0.61 11.38
CA ASP A 509 35.41 1.42 10.57
C ASP A 509 35.04 1.48 9.10
N ALA A 510 34.41 0.42 8.57
CA ALA A 510 34.18 0.31 7.13
C ALA A 510 33.00 -0.60 6.75
N LEU A 511 32.49 -0.34 5.57
CA LEU A 511 31.65 -1.24 4.78
C LEU A 511 32.52 -1.77 3.61
N ASP A 512 32.89 -3.06 3.67
CA ASP A 512 33.68 -3.71 2.63
C ASP A 512 32.80 -4.71 1.84
N TYR A 513 32.59 -4.44 0.56
CA TYR A 513 31.85 -5.27 -0.39
C TYR A 513 32.77 -6.10 -1.32
N GLY A 514 34.06 -6.06 -1.08
CA GLY A 514 35.09 -6.79 -1.85
C GLY A 514 35.72 -7.95 -1.07
N LEU A 515 35.31 -8.19 0.16
CA LEU A 515 35.85 -9.25 1.01
C LEU A 515 35.59 -10.63 0.40
N THR A 516 36.56 -11.52 0.50
CA THR A 516 36.37 -12.94 0.20
C THR A 516 36.33 -13.75 1.48
N SER A 517 35.35 -14.62 1.62
CA SER A 517 35.11 -15.44 2.78
C SER A 517 35.04 -16.92 2.42
N SER A 518 35.46 -17.79 3.32
CA SER A 518 35.35 -19.23 3.15
C SER A 518 33.88 -19.64 3.06
N LYS A 519 33.51 -20.41 2.06
CA LYS A 519 32.13 -20.79 1.74
C LYS A 519 31.43 -21.64 2.81
N TYR A 520 32.19 -22.31 3.66
CA TYR A 520 31.66 -23.08 4.78
C TYR A 520 31.18 -22.23 5.96
N LEU A 521 31.58 -20.96 6.00
CA LEU A 521 31.11 -20.04 7.04
C LEU A 521 29.62 -19.75 6.88
N GLY A 522 28.91 -19.71 8.01
CA GLY A 522 27.52 -19.26 8.03
C GLY A 522 27.45 -17.73 8.08
N MET A 523 26.79 -17.11 7.12
CA MET A 523 26.58 -15.67 7.04
C MET A 523 25.13 -15.36 6.71
N ALA A 524 24.70 -14.15 7.01
CA ALA A 524 23.34 -13.68 6.72
C ALA A 524 23.09 -13.56 5.21
N VAL A 525 21.82 -13.61 4.85
CA VAL A 525 21.34 -13.43 3.49
C VAL A 525 20.21 -12.37 3.50
N ARG A 526 20.40 -11.33 2.71
CA ARG A 526 19.35 -10.36 2.40
C ARG A 526 18.96 -10.51 0.93
N LEU A 527 17.70 -10.80 0.70
CA LEU A 527 17.17 -11.03 -0.64
C LEU A 527 16.61 -9.74 -1.25
N VAL A 528 16.53 -9.75 -2.57
CA VAL A 528 15.89 -8.70 -3.36
C VAL A 528 14.94 -9.30 -4.38
N ARG A 529 13.94 -8.54 -4.74
CA ARG A 529 13.03 -8.80 -5.86
C ARG A 529 13.37 -7.82 -6.98
N ALA A 530 13.53 -8.32 -8.21
CA ALA A 530 13.68 -7.47 -9.38
C ALA A 530 12.33 -6.84 -9.75
N ASP A 531 12.36 -5.68 -10.35
CA ASP A 531 11.20 -5.05 -10.99
C ASP A 531 10.86 -5.73 -12.31
#